data_752b787e33cc59664038cd4eaddcd739
#
_entry.id   752b787e33cc59664038cd4eaddcd739
#
_cell.length_a   1.000
_cell.length_b   1.000
_cell.length_c   1.000
_cell.angle_alpha   90.00
_cell.angle_beta   90.00
_cell.angle_gamma   90.00
#
_symmetry.space_group_name_H-M   'P 1'
#
loop_
_entity.id
_entity.type
_entity.pdbx_description
1 polymer ?
#
loop_
_entity_poly.entity_id
_entity_poly.type
_entity_poly.pdbx_seq_one_letter_code
_entity_poly.pdbx_strand_id
1 'polypeptide(L)'
;MSLLQNIKRGVQQRPQRVIIYGPEGVGKSTLAAGLPAPLFLDTEEGTQHMNVDRIQVDHYGAMLEALQDIYKEARNGNLPYKTLVIDTGDRLWDMCARQVIRDYNASPKDGKISSIESIGYGKGYAQASEMFVNLLSVFDNCRSAGL
;
A
#
# COMPACT_ATOMS: atom_id res chain seq x y z
N MET A 1 -21.26 -27.44 -9.80
CA MET A 1 -20.10 -27.96 -9.04
C MET A 1 -20.38 -27.85 -7.55
N SER A 2 -20.15 -28.93 -6.80
CA SER A 2 -20.31 -28.87 -5.34
C SER A 2 -19.15 -28.10 -4.69
N LEU A 3 -19.44 -27.13 -3.83
CA LEU A 3 -18.45 -26.39 -3.04
C LEU A 3 -17.63 -27.34 -2.13
N LEU A 4 -18.13 -28.54 -1.85
CA LEU A 4 -17.41 -29.52 -1.04
C LEU A 4 -16.14 -30.07 -1.71
N GLN A 5 -16.00 -29.90 -3.02
CA GLN A 5 -14.79 -30.25 -3.76
C GLN A 5 -13.64 -29.25 -3.51
N ASN A 6 -13.97 -28.07 -2.96
CA ASN A 6 -12.99 -27.02 -2.65
C ASN A 6 -12.51 -27.04 -1.18
N ILE A 7 -12.84 -28.09 -0.43
CA ILE A 7 -12.38 -28.23 0.96
C ILE A 7 -10.87 -28.36 0.99
N LYS A 8 -10.21 -27.35 1.56
CA LYS A 8 -8.77 -27.36 1.84
C LYS A 8 -8.54 -27.90 3.25
N ARG A 9 -7.69 -28.92 3.37
CA ARG A 9 -7.34 -29.54 4.66
C ARG A 9 -5.95 -29.11 5.10
N GLY A 10 -5.74 -29.03 6.42
CA GLY A 10 -4.45 -28.73 7.02
C GLY A 10 -4.10 -27.23 7.01
N VAL A 11 -2.88 -26.94 7.48
CA VAL A 11 -2.35 -25.58 7.54
C VAL A 11 -2.07 -25.09 6.13
N GLN A 12 -2.65 -23.95 5.76
CA GLN A 12 -2.35 -23.28 4.50
C GLN A 12 -1.24 -22.26 4.76
N GLN A 13 -0.05 -22.52 4.26
CA GLN A 13 1.03 -21.53 4.30
C GLN A 13 0.71 -20.40 3.31
N ARG A 14 0.56 -19.21 3.84
CA ARG A 14 0.37 -17.97 3.06
C ARG A 14 1.28 -16.89 3.61
N PRO A 15 1.74 -15.95 2.77
CA PRO A 15 2.45 -14.77 3.25
C PRO A 15 1.62 -14.05 4.32
N GLN A 16 2.29 -13.63 5.38
CA GLN A 16 1.64 -13.00 6.52
C GLN A 16 1.51 -11.49 6.29
N ARG A 17 0.45 -10.92 6.84
CA ARG A 17 0.25 -9.49 6.94
C ARG A 17 0.74 -9.05 8.32
N VAL A 18 1.70 -8.15 8.35
CA VAL A 18 2.30 -7.65 9.60
C VAL A 18 2.21 -6.13 9.60
N ILE A 19 1.79 -5.56 10.73
CA ILE A 19 1.84 -4.11 10.97
C ILE A 19 2.82 -3.89 12.11
N ILE A 20 3.84 -3.06 11.85
CA ILE A 20 4.84 -2.66 12.84
C ILE A 20 4.56 -1.20 13.19
N TYR A 21 4.29 -0.91 14.45
CA TYR A 21 4.04 0.44 14.93
C TYR A 21 4.89 0.77 16.16
N GLY A 22 5.15 2.04 16.37
CA GLY A 22 5.96 2.54 17.49
C GLY A 22 6.51 3.93 17.20
N PRO A 23 7.15 4.57 18.18
CA PRO A 23 7.70 5.90 18.01
C PRO A 23 8.79 5.93 16.94
N GLU A 24 9.09 7.14 16.46
CA GLU A 24 10.22 7.38 15.56
C GLU A 24 11.54 6.90 16.21
N GLY A 25 12.44 6.38 15.40
CA GLY A 25 13.76 5.91 15.85
C GLY A 25 13.77 4.55 16.57
N VAL A 26 12.63 3.89 16.81
CA VAL A 26 12.58 2.59 17.50
C VAL A 26 13.09 1.41 16.68
N GLY A 27 13.38 1.61 15.40
CA GLY A 27 13.94 0.57 14.52
C GLY A 27 12.90 -0.20 13.68
N LYS A 28 11.72 0.37 13.41
CA LYS A 28 10.68 -0.27 12.58
C LYS A 28 11.21 -0.67 11.19
N SER A 29 11.81 0.28 10.48
CA SER A 29 12.37 0.05 9.14
C SER A 29 13.55 -0.92 9.18
N THR A 30 14.39 -0.86 10.23
CA THR A 30 15.49 -1.81 10.44
C THR A 30 14.97 -3.24 10.64
N LEU A 31 13.90 -3.41 11.41
CA LEU A 31 13.26 -4.72 11.57
C LEU A 31 12.70 -5.23 10.23
N ALA A 32 12.03 -4.36 9.48
CA ALA A 32 11.50 -4.72 8.16
C ALA A 32 12.59 -5.10 7.16
N ALA A 33 13.75 -4.42 7.21
CA ALA A 33 14.90 -4.74 6.37
C ALA A 33 15.52 -6.11 6.67
N GLY A 34 15.32 -6.64 7.89
CA GLY A 34 15.76 -7.97 8.28
C GLY A 34 14.85 -9.11 7.82
N LEU A 35 13.71 -8.81 7.20
CA LEU A 35 12.80 -9.82 6.66
C LEU A 35 13.36 -10.46 5.38
N PRO A 36 12.87 -11.66 4.98
CA PRO A 36 13.39 -12.35 3.80
C PRO A 36 13.18 -11.53 2.52
N ALA A 37 14.26 -11.22 1.81
CA ALA A 37 14.30 -10.56 0.50
C ALA A 37 13.28 -9.40 0.41
N PRO A 38 13.43 -8.32 1.20
CA PRO A 38 12.45 -7.23 1.26
C PRO A 38 12.57 -6.30 0.06
N LEU A 39 11.41 -5.89 -0.49
CA LEU A 39 11.28 -4.76 -1.40
C LEU A 39 10.49 -3.66 -0.68
N PHE A 40 11.06 -2.47 -0.57
CA PHE A 40 10.44 -1.33 0.07
C PHE A 40 9.69 -0.45 -0.94
N LEU A 41 8.46 -0.10 -0.61
CA LEU A 41 7.77 1.05 -1.17
C LEU A 41 7.99 2.21 -0.19
N ASP A 42 9.00 3.04 -0.51
CA ASP A 42 9.45 4.14 0.35
C ASP A 42 8.65 5.40 0.05
N THR A 43 7.88 5.86 1.01
CA THR A 43 6.96 6.99 0.86
C THR A 43 7.51 8.30 1.42
N GLU A 44 8.64 8.27 2.13
CA GLU A 44 9.22 9.41 2.85
C GLU A 44 10.71 9.65 2.56
N GLU A 45 11.30 8.88 1.63
CA GLU A 45 12.75 8.86 1.41
C GLU A 45 13.55 8.47 2.68
N GLY A 46 12.88 7.85 3.65
CA GLY A 46 13.46 7.49 4.95
C GLY A 46 14.45 6.34 4.90
N THR A 47 14.43 5.54 3.83
CA THR A 47 15.27 4.34 3.71
C THR A 47 16.61 4.57 3.01
N GLN A 48 16.95 5.81 2.60
CA GLN A 48 18.14 6.12 1.80
C GLN A 48 19.47 5.68 2.47
N HIS A 49 19.52 5.66 3.79
CA HIS A 49 20.68 5.22 4.57
C HIS A 49 20.76 3.70 4.78
N MET A 50 19.77 2.94 4.27
CA MET A 50 19.68 1.50 4.45
C MET A 50 20.06 0.78 3.16
N ASN A 51 20.72 -0.37 3.29
CA ASN A 51 21.04 -1.25 2.15
C ASN A 51 19.84 -2.16 1.84
N VAL A 52 18.83 -1.61 1.19
CA VAL A 52 17.59 -2.31 0.79
C VAL A 52 17.20 -1.93 -0.63
N ASP A 53 16.53 -2.84 -1.32
CA ASP A 53 15.89 -2.54 -2.59
C ASP A 53 14.59 -1.76 -2.34
N ARG A 54 14.39 -0.67 -3.09
CA ARG A 54 13.26 0.22 -2.89
C ARG A 54 12.73 0.81 -4.18
N ILE A 55 11.44 1.10 -4.16
CA ILE A 55 10.75 1.96 -5.14
C ILE A 55 10.30 3.20 -4.38
N GLN A 56 10.73 4.37 -4.85
CA GLN A 56 10.27 5.65 -4.30
C GLN A 56 8.85 5.92 -4.78
N VAL A 57 7.95 6.21 -3.85
CA VAL A 57 6.53 6.44 -4.13
C VAL A 57 6.04 7.68 -3.38
N ASP A 58 5.67 8.72 -4.10
CA ASP A 58 5.31 10.04 -3.55
C ASP A 58 3.83 10.42 -3.70
N HIS A 59 3.05 9.66 -4.47
CA HIS A 59 1.63 9.92 -4.69
C HIS A 59 0.82 8.66 -4.99
N TYR A 60 -0.52 8.76 -4.86
CA TYR A 60 -1.46 7.65 -4.98
C TYR A 60 -1.31 6.87 -6.29
N GLY A 61 -1.20 7.57 -7.43
CA GLY A 61 -1.08 6.93 -8.74
C GLY A 61 0.20 6.08 -8.85
N ALA A 62 1.34 6.61 -8.40
CA ALA A 62 2.60 5.87 -8.40
C ALA A 62 2.57 4.66 -7.46
N MET A 63 1.92 4.77 -6.29
CA MET A 63 1.72 3.64 -5.39
C MET A 63 0.90 2.54 -6.05
N LEU A 64 -0.21 2.90 -6.70
CA LEU A 64 -1.08 1.95 -7.38
C LEU A 64 -0.37 1.25 -8.53
N GLU A 65 0.38 2.00 -9.35
CA GLU A 65 1.17 1.48 -10.47
C GLU A 65 2.24 0.51 -9.97
N ALA A 66 3.02 0.90 -8.96
CA ALA A 66 4.04 0.04 -8.36
C ALA A 66 3.45 -1.28 -7.85
N LEU A 67 2.33 -1.24 -7.12
CA LEU A 67 1.66 -2.43 -6.61
C LEU A 67 1.13 -3.33 -7.74
N GLN A 68 0.59 -2.74 -8.81
CA GLN A 68 0.10 -3.50 -9.96
C GLN A 68 1.24 -4.20 -10.72
N ASP A 69 2.36 -3.52 -10.93
CA ASP A 69 3.54 -4.09 -11.57
C ASP A 69 4.17 -5.20 -10.73
N ILE A 70 4.31 -4.98 -9.42
CA ILE A 70 4.78 -5.99 -8.47
C ILE A 70 3.88 -7.22 -8.51
N TYR A 71 2.56 -7.04 -8.47
CA TYR A 71 1.60 -8.14 -8.55
C TYR A 71 1.75 -8.95 -9.85
N LYS A 72 1.88 -8.26 -10.97
CA LYS A 72 2.04 -8.89 -12.29
C LYS A 72 3.33 -9.72 -12.34
N GLU A 73 4.46 -9.15 -11.92
CA GLU A 73 5.75 -9.84 -11.92
C GLU A 73 5.79 -11.00 -10.91
N ALA A 74 5.15 -10.84 -9.75
CA ALA A 74 5.02 -11.93 -8.77
C ALA A 74 4.22 -13.10 -9.35
N ARG A 75 3.13 -12.84 -10.04
CA ARG A 75 2.33 -13.89 -10.72
C ARG A 75 3.08 -14.61 -11.83
N ASN A 76 3.98 -13.90 -12.51
CA ASN A 76 4.82 -14.48 -13.57
C ASN A 76 6.02 -15.28 -13.01
N GLY A 77 6.24 -15.23 -11.69
CA GLY A 77 7.39 -15.88 -11.04
C GLY A 77 8.73 -15.18 -11.30
N ASN A 78 8.69 -13.92 -11.75
CA ASN A 78 9.89 -13.15 -12.10
C ASN A 78 10.41 -12.30 -10.93
N LEU A 79 9.67 -12.22 -9.82
CA LEU A 79 10.01 -11.34 -8.71
C LEU A 79 10.93 -12.09 -7.71
N PRO A 80 12.13 -11.58 -7.42
CA PRO A 80 13.06 -12.23 -6.49
C PRO A 80 12.74 -11.95 -5.03
N TYR A 81 11.78 -11.08 -4.76
CA TYR A 81 11.42 -10.65 -3.41
C TYR A 81 10.45 -11.60 -2.72
N LYS A 82 10.48 -11.63 -1.38
CA LYS A 82 9.64 -12.47 -0.51
C LYS A 82 8.81 -11.65 0.47
N THR A 83 9.16 -10.39 0.63
CA THR A 83 8.49 -9.46 1.54
C THR A 83 8.28 -8.13 0.84
N LEU A 84 7.05 -7.63 0.87
CA LEU A 84 6.72 -6.29 0.40
C LEU A 84 6.51 -5.39 1.62
N VAL A 85 7.25 -4.31 1.71
CA VAL A 85 7.24 -3.37 2.83
C VAL A 85 6.72 -2.01 2.35
N ILE A 86 5.76 -1.43 3.05
CA ILE A 86 5.35 -0.04 2.88
C ILE A 86 5.90 0.76 4.06
N ASP A 87 6.75 1.72 3.80
CA ASP A 87 7.39 2.58 4.80
C ASP A 87 7.20 4.06 4.42
N THR A 88 6.25 4.78 4.99
CA THR A 88 5.37 4.43 6.12
C THR A 88 3.89 4.34 5.71
N GLY A 89 3.10 3.63 6.51
CA GLY A 89 1.66 3.48 6.28
C GLY A 89 0.87 4.79 6.45
N ASP A 90 1.32 5.71 7.31
CA ASP A 90 0.65 7.00 7.54
C ASP A 90 0.60 7.85 6.26
N ARG A 91 1.63 7.77 5.44
CA ARG A 91 1.68 8.48 4.15
C ARG A 91 0.68 7.94 3.12
N LEU A 92 0.25 6.68 3.23
CA LEU A 92 -0.79 6.15 2.35
C LEU A 92 -2.11 6.91 2.50
N TRP A 93 -2.48 7.24 3.74
CA TRP A 93 -3.67 8.04 4.00
C TRP A 93 -3.56 9.44 3.41
N ASP A 94 -2.42 10.11 3.65
CA ASP A 94 -2.13 11.42 3.07
C ASP A 94 -2.21 11.41 1.54
N MET A 95 -1.67 10.37 0.89
CA MET A 95 -1.74 10.20 -0.56
C MET A 95 -3.18 10.10 -1.05
N CYS A 96 -4.03 9.33 -0.36
CA CYS A 96 -5.45 9.21 -0.67
C CYS A 96 -6.17 10.54 -0.50
N ALA A 97 -5.97 11.25 0.61
CA ALA A 97 -6.56 12.55 0.87
C ALA A 97 -6.16 13.60 -0.19
N ARG A 98 -4.89 13.66 -0.53
CA ARG A 98 -4.37 14.55 -1.60
C ARG A 98 -4.94 14.20 -2.98
N GLN A 99 -5.14 12.92 -3.26
CA GLN A 99 -5.75 12.50 -4.52
C GLN A 99 -7.21 12.95 -4.60
N VAL A 100 -7.99 12.80 -3.52
CA VAL A 100 -9.37 13.30 -3.46
C VAL A 100 -9.43 14.81 -3.73
N ILE A 101 -8.51 15.59 -3.14
CA ILE A 101 -8.42 17.04 -3.39
C ILE A 101 -8.08 17.33 -4.86
N ARG A 102 -7.15 16.59 -5.45
CA ARG A 102 -6.79 16.73 -6.87
C ARG A 102 -8.00 16.46 -7.78
N ASP A 103 -8.69 15.34 -7.53
CA ASP A 103 -9.84 14.92 -8.34
C ASP A 103 -10.99 15.94 -8.23
N TYR A 104 -11.26 16.45 -7.03
CA TYR A 104 -12.24 17.53 -6.82
C TYR A 104 -11.84 18.78 -7.59
N ASN A 105 -10.58 19.21 -7.50
CA ASN A 105 -10.07 20.42 -8.13
C ASN A 105 -9.94 20.33 -9.66
N ALA A 106 -9.95 19.12 -10.21
CA ALA A 106 -9.99 18.91 -11.66
C ALA A 106 -11.34 19.35 -12.26
N SER A 107 -12.43 19.24 -11.49
CA SER A 107 -13.78 19.68 -11.88
C SER A 107 -14.52 20.24 -10.68
N PRO A 108 -14.12 21.42 -10.15
CA PRO A 108 -14.67 21.96 -8.92
C PRO A 108 -16.10 22.45 -9.14
N LYS A 109 -17.01 22.11 -8.22
CA LYS A 109 -18.42 22.58 -8.25
C LYS A 109 -18.56 23.96 -7.58
N ASP A 110 -17.89 24.14 -6.44
CA ASP A 110 -18.01 25.31 -5.57
C ASP A 110 -16.67 26.02 -5.33
N GLY A 111 -15.77 25.98 -6.34
CA GLY A 111 -14.42 26.51 -6.23
C GLY A 111 -13.40 25.44 -5.81
N LYS A 112 -12.11 25.80 -5.89
CA LYS A 112 -11.02 24.90 -5.50
C LYS A 112 -10.91 24.78 -3.98
N ILE A 113 -10.55 23.59 -3.53
CA ILE A 113 -10.37 23.26 -2.12
C ILE A 113 -8.89 22.95 -1.82
N SER A 114 -8.47 23.12 -0.57
CA SER A 114 -7.13 22.77 -0.07
C SER A 114 -7.15 21.62 0.93
N SER A 115 -8.33 21.20 1.41
CA SER A 115 -8.46 20.11 2.36
C SER A 115 -9.72 19.28 2.09
N ILE A 116 -9.72 18.02 2.53
CA ILE A 116 -10.85 17.09 2.35
C ILE A 116 -12.06 17.46 3.20
N GLU A 117 -11.87 18.21 4.31
CA GLU A 117 -12.93 18.73 5.17
C GLU A 117 -13.84 19.69 4.41
N SER A 118 -13.29 20.39 3.41
CA SER A 118 -14.05 21.34 2.57
C SER A 118 -15.08 20.63 1.69
N ILE A 119 -14.95 19.31 1.50
CA ILE A 119 -15.96 18.49 0.83
C ILE A 119 -17.04 18.15 1.85
N GLY A 120 -18.18 18.83 1.76
CA GLY A 120 -19.23 18.82 2.77
C GLY A 120 -19.72 17.42 3.20
N TYR A 121 -20.27 17.36 4.41
CA TYR A 121 -20.91 16.18 5.00
C TYR A 121 -20.00 14.94 5.12
N GLY A 122 -18.71 15.13 5.32
CA GLY A 122 -17.75 14.02 5.48
C GLY A 122 -17.46 13.22 4.19
N LYS A 123 -17.98 13.65 3.05
CA LYS A 123 -17.78 12.95 1.76
C LYS A 123 -16.33 12.84 1.36
N GLY A 124 -15.49 13.85 1.68
CA GLY A 124 -14.06 13.82 1.42
C GLY A 124 -13.36 12.67 2.16
N TYR A 125 -13.69 12.50 3.43
CA TYR A 125 -13.18 11.39 4.24
C TYR A 125 -13.66 10.03 3.73
N ALA A 126 -14.93 9.92 3.33
CA ALA A 126 -15.48 8.68 2.77
C ALA A 126 -14.72 8.28 1.48
N GLN A 127 -14.49 9.23 0.58
CA GLN A 127 -13.73 9.00 -0.65
C GLN A 127 -12.27 8.61 -0.37
N ALA A 128 -11.58 9.30 0.55
CA ALA A 128 -10.22 8.96 0.94
C ALA A 128 -10.14 7.56 1.58
N SER A 129 -11.13 7.20 2.40
CA SER A 129 -11.24 5.86 2.99
C SER A 129 -11.43 4.78 1.94
N GLU A 130 -12.28 5.00 0.95
CA GLU A 130 -12.50 4.07 -0.16
C GLU A 130 -11.21 3.86 -0.98
N MET A 131 -10.50 4.93 -1.30
CA MET A 131 -9.20 4.84 -1.99
C MET A 131 -8.16 4.10 -1.16
N PHE A 132 -8.11 4.33 0.15
CA PHE A 132 -7.21 3.63 1.06
C PHE A 132 -7.50 2.12 1.11
N VAL A 133 -8.79 1.74 1.24
CA VAL A 133 -9.21 0.33 1.19
C VAL A 133 -8.86 -0.31 -0.15
N ASN A 134 -8.99 0.43 -1.26
CA ASN A 134 -8.59 -0.05 -2.58
C ASN A 134 -7.09 -0.36 -2.64
N LEU A 135 -6.23 0.54 -2.15
CA LEU A 135 -4.78 0.27 -2.07
C LEU A 135 -4.46 -0.97 -1.24
N LEU A 136 -5.10 -1.12 -0.08
CA LEU A 136 -4.93 -2.32 0.77
C LEU A 136 -5.37 -3.59 0.04
N SER A 137 -6.43 -3.54 -0.76
CA SER A 137 -6.88 -4.67 -1.56
C SER A 137 -5.86 -5.05 -2.64
N VAL A 138 -5.27 -4.06 -3.31
CA VAL A 138 -4.20 -4.31 -4.31
C VAL A 138 -2.95 -4.88 -3.63
N PHE A 139 -2.60 -4.36 -2.46
CA PHE A 139 -1.52 -4.92 -1.63
C PHE A 139 -1.77 -6.37 -1.24
N ASP A 140 -3.02 -6.73 -0.88
CA ASP A 140 -3.41 -8.12 -0.60
C ASP A 140 -3.35 -9.03 -1.83
N ASN A 141 -3.52 -8.49 -3.03
CA ASN A 141 -3.32 -9.26 -4.24
C ASN A 141 -1.85 -9.69 -4.39
N CYS A 142 -0.89 -8.83 -4.03
CA CYS A 142 0.53 -9.18 -3.98
C CYS A 142 0.79 -10.34 -3.02
N ARG A 143 0.15 -10.34 -1.84
CA ARG A 143 0.18 -11.47 -0.90
C ARG A 143 -0.35 -12.76 -1.52
N SER A 144 -1.43 -12.68 -2.29
CA SER A 144 -1.99 -13.85 -2.99
C SER A 144 -1.08 -14.39 -4.08
N ALA A 145 -0.16 -13.56 -4.59
CA ALA A 145 0.85 -13.91 -5.57
C ALA A 145 2.17 -14.43 -4.93
N GLY A 146 2.25 -14.47 -3.58
CA GLY A 146 3.37 -15.07 -2.85
C GLY A 146 4.32 -14.10 -2.13
N LEU A 147 3.92 -12.83 -2.01
CA LEU A 147 4.66 -11.77 -1.30
C LEU A 147 4.13 -11.53 0.10
#